data_fdfdf8e6d1c53233a4e01431efa5375e
#
_entry.id   fdfdf8e6d1c53233a4e01431efa5375e
#
_cell.length_a   1.000
_cell.length_b   1.000
_cell.length_c   1.000
_cell.angle_alpha   90.00
_cell.angle_beta   90.00
_cell.angle_gamma   90.00
#
_symmetry.space_group_name_H-M   'P 1'
#
loop_
_entity.id
_entity.type
_entity.pdbx_description
1 polymer ?
#
loop_
_entity_poly.entity_id
_entity_poly.type
_entity_poly.pdbx_seq_one_letter_code
_entity_poly.pdbx_strand_id
1 'polypeptide(L)'
;RAAIDPMMRLTDEEFRGVFDYIKRTREEGRIRVDYGCEGVLGNYEGEVRSRLFSCQAGITVGSVMADGAIGACASIRADYHQGNIYEYDFMEVWERRYLPYRNREWMKTGECATCKYFRYCRGNGMHLRDKEGKLLFCHLHRLNSGK
;
A
#
# COMPACT_ATOMS: atom_id res chain seq x y z
N ARG A 1 -4.35 -0.65 -11.28
CA ARG A 1 -4.77 -0.37 -12.68
C ARG A 1 -3.88 0.72 -13.28
N ALA A 2 -3.76 1.91 -12.69
CA ALA A 2 -2.84 2.96 -13.15
C ALA A 2 -1.36 2.53 -13.21
N ALA A 3 -0.95 1.54 -12.41
CA ALA A 3 0.40 0.97 -12.47
C ALA A 3 0.67 0.19 -13.77
N ILE A 4 -0.37 -0.23 -14.49
CA ILE A 4 -0.28 -1.03 -15.72
C ILE A 4 -0.34 -0.12 -16.96
N ASP A 5 -1.13 0.95 -16.90
CA ASP A 5 -1.32 1.88 -18.01
C ASP A 5 -0.36 3.08 -17.89
N PRO A 6 0.64 3.22 -18.79
CA PRO A 6 1.56 4.34 -18.76
C PRO A 6 0.88 5.71 -18.88
N MET A 7 -0.24 5.79 -19.59
CA MET A 7 -1.02 7.03 -19.77
C MET A 7 -1.65 7.53 -18.47
N MET A 8 -1.86 6.65 -17.50
CA MET A 8 -2.43 6.98 -16.19
C MET A 8 -1.36 7.23 -15.11
N ARG A 9 -0.09 7.20 -15.48
CA ARG A 9 1.00 7.45 -14.53
C ARG A 9 1.41 8.91 -14.56
N LEU A 10 1.47 9.52 -13.40
CA LEU A 10 2.12 10.82 -13.26
C LEU A 10 3.60 10.70 -13.61
N THR A 11 4.18 11.71 -14.23
CA THR A 11 5.62 11.89 -14.33
C THR A 11 6.22 12.05 -12.92
N ASP A 12 7.55 11.97 -12.79
CA ASP A 12 8.19 12.16 -11.49
C ASP A 12 8.06 13.61 -10.99
N GLU A 13 7.98 14.57 -11.90
CA GLU A 13 7.73 15.99 -11.60
C GLU A 13 6.30 16.21 -11.09
N GLU A 14 5.29 15.72 -11.82
CA GLU A 14 3.89 15.77 -11.40
C GLU A 14 3.68 15.07 -10.05
N PHE A 15 4.36 13.92 -9.85
CA PHE A 15 4.28 13.17 -8.62
C PHE A 15 4.83 13.96 -7.42
N ARG A 16 5.99 14.64 -7.58
CA ARG A 16 6.52 15.57 -6.57
C ARG A 16 5.59 16.76 -6.37
N GLY A 17 5.06 17.32 -7.46
CA GLY A 17 4.09 18.44 -7.40
C GLY A 17 2.86 18.14 -6.56
N VAL A 18 2.35 16.88 -6.57
CA VAL A 18 1.26 16.45 -5.68
C VAL A 18 1.67 16.55 -4.21
N PHE A 19 2.86 16.12 -3.84
CA PHE A 19 3.33 16.22 -2.45
C PHE A 19 3.54 17.66 -2.01
N ASP A 20 4.13 18.48 -2.87
CA ASP A 20 4.34 19.92 -2.57
C ASP A 20 3.00 20.65 -2.42
N TYR A 21 2.00 20.27 -3.22
CA TYR A 21 0.63 20.78 -3.08
C TYR A 21 0.00 20.36 -1.74
N ILE A 22 0.09 19.08 -1.36
CA ILE A 22 -0.43 18.58 -0.09
C ILE A 22 0.26 19.30 1.08
N LYS A 23 1.59 19.42 1.04
CA LYS A 23 2.37 20.13 2.05
C LYS A 23 1.86 21.55 2.25
N ARG A 24 1.77 22.35 1.19
CA ARG A 24 1.25 23.74 1.26
C ARG A 24 -0.17 23.77 1.83
N THR A 25 -1.06 22.90 1.36
CA THR A 25 -2.45 22.85 1.83
C THR A 25 -2.54 22.55 3.32
N ARG A 26 -1.64 21.70 3.84
CA ARG A 26 -1.54 21.41 5.27
C ARG A 26 -1.02 22.61 6.07
N GLU A 27 -0.01 23.30 5.53
CA GLU A 27 0.56 24.52 6.13
C GLU A 27 -0.47 25.66 6.18
N GLU A 28 -1.29 25.81 5.14
CA GLU A 28 -2.39 26.80 5.12
C GLU A 28 -3.50 26.50 6.14
N GLY A 29 -3.67 25.24 6.53
CA GLY A 29 -4.61 24.83 7.59
C GLY A 29 -6.11 25.00 7.27
N ARG A 30 -6.48 25.31 6.03
CA ARG A 30 -7.88 25.55 5.65
C ARG A 30 -8.71 24.27 5.59
N ILE A 31 -8.08 23.18 5.18
CA ILE A 31 -8.67 21.84 5.11
C ILE A 31 -7.68 20.81 5.65
N ARG A 32 -8.21 19.72 6.19
CA ARG A 32 -7.37 18.60 6.61
C ARG A 32 -7.10 17.68 5.43
N VAL A 33 -5.84 17.56 5.04
CA VAL A 33 -5.39 16.70 3.96
C VAL A 33 -4.30 15.77 4.48
N ASP A 34 -4.42 14.49 4.18
CA ASP A 34 -3.42 13.47 4.42
C ASP A 34 -3.21 12.62 3.17
N TYR A 35 -1.96 12.32 2.83
CA TYR A 35 -1.66 11.38 1.76
C TYR A 35 -2.04 9.95 2.18
N GLY A 36 -2.59 9.17 1.25
CA GLY A 36 -3.13 7.84 1.50
C GLY A 36 -2.13 6.75 1.86
N CYS A 37 -2.57 5.50 1.81
CA CYS A 37 -1.84 4.34 2.34
C CYS A 37 -0.86 3.71 1.33
N GLU A 38 0.04 4.47 0.76
CA GLU A 38 0.97 3.98 -0.26
C GLU A 38 2.44 4.16 0.14
N GLY A 39 3.02 3.14 0.75
CA GLY A 39 4.45 3.03 1.02
C GLY A 39 5.09 4.13 1.87
N VAL A 40 6.38 3.98 2.10
CA VAL A 40 7.23 4.97 2.75
C VAL A 40 7.60 6.07 1.75
N LEU A 41 7.54 7.32 2.17
CA LEU A 41 7.77 8.52 1.35
C LEU A 41 9.10 9.23 1.65
N GLY A 42 9.93 8.65 2.51
CA GLY A 42 11.19 9.26 2.90
C GLY A 42 11.00 10.60 3.60
N ASN A 43 11.60 11.65 3.06
CA ASN A 43 11.55 12.99 3.67
C ASN A 43 10.15 13.62 3.69
N TYR A 44 9.25 13.16 2.83
CA TYR A 44 7.87 13.66 2.81
C TYR A 44 6.96 13.08 3.91
N GLU A 45 7.41 12.04 4.65
CA GLU A 45 6.54 11.34 5.62
C GLU A 45 5.79 12.26 6.60
N GLY A 46 6.49 13.12 7.29
CA GLY A 46 5.88 14.05 8.26
C GLY A 46 5.20 15.26 7.63
N GLU A 47 5.49 15.56 6.37
CA GLU A 47 5.01 16.75 5.69
C GLU A 47 3.64 16.54 5.05
N VAL A 48 3.39 15.35 4.50
CA VAL A 48 2.19 15.08 3.69
C VAL A 48 1.17 14.17 4.37
N ARG A 49 1.51 13.61 5.54
CA ARG A 49 0.58 12.80 6.34
C ARG A 49 0.90 12.86 7.83
N SER A 50 -0.12 12.61 8.63
CA SER A 50 -0.05 12.73 10.10
C SER A 50 0.47 11.49 10.80
N ARG A 51 0.60 10.35 10.09
CA ARG A 51 1.06 9.07 10.64
C ARG A 51 2.02 8.40 9.68
N LEU A 52 3.04 7.73 10.22
CA LEU A 52 3.91 6.89 9.42
C LEU A 52 3.11 5.81 8.68
N PHE A 53 3.57 5.47 7.49
CA PHE A 53 2.93 4.42 6.70
C PHE A 53 2.94 3.08 7.45
N SER A 54 1.77 2.47 7.53
CA SER A 54 1.60 1.09 7.93
C SER A 54 0.38 0.52 7.22
N CYS A 55 0.59 -0.46 6.34
CA CYS A 55 -0.52 -1.14 5.69
C CYS A 55 -1.23 -2.04 6.69
N GLN A 56 -2.48 -1.72 7.01
CA GLN A 56 -3.29 -2.41 8.02
C GLN A 56 -4.05 -3.63 7.48
N ALA A 57 -3.92 -3.91 6.18
CA ALA A 57 -4.58 -5.07 5.56
C ALA A 57 -4.21 -6.39 6.25
N GLY A 58 -5.20 -7.10 6.76
CA GLY A 58 -5.06 -8.36 7.48
C GLY A 58 -4.52 -8.25 8.90
N ILE A 59 -4.24 -7.03 9.38
CA ILE A 59 -3.81 -6.75 10.76
C ILE A 59 -4.98 -6.23 11.58
N THR A 60 -5.57 -5.11 11.17
CA THR A 60 -6.75 -4.50 11.78
C THR A 60 -7.91 -4.32 10.80
N VAL A 61 -7.67 -4.58 9.51
CA VAL A 61 -8.65 -4.44 8.44
C VAL A 61 -8.84 -5.78 7.74
N GLY A 62 -10.09 -6.20 7.66
CA GLY A 62 -10.58 -7.27 6.81
C GLY A 62 -11.71 -6.76 5.92
N SER A 63 -12.02 -7.44 4.84
CA SER A 63 -13.09 -7.06 3.92
C SER A 63 -13.82 -8.29 3.38
N VAL A 64 -15.12 -8.10 3.15
CA VAL A 64 -15.93 -9.03 2.36
C VAL A 64 -16.37 -8.26 1.11
N MET A 65 -16.11 -8.84 -0.05
CA MET A 65 -16.46 -8.25 -1.33
C MET A 65 -17.91 -8.55 -1.68
N ALA A 66 -18.46 -7.89 -2.70
CA ALA A 66 -19.85 -8.05 -3.10
C ALA A 66 -20.22 -9.50 -3.56
N ASP A 67 -19.24 -10.25 -4.04
CA ASP A 67 -19.36 -11.67 -4.42
C ASP A 67 -19.10 -12.63 -3.25
N GLY A 68 -18.97 -12.11 -2.04
CA GLY A 68 -18.69 -12.89 -0.83
C GLY A 68 -17.19 -13.20 -0.61
N ALA A 69 -16.30 -12.84 -1.52
CA ALA A 69 -14.87 -13.11 -1.35
C ALA A 69 -14.31 -12.41 -0.11
N ILE A 70 -13.51 -13.14 0.69
CA ILE A 70 -12.89 -12.65 1.92
C ILE A 70 -11.48 -12.18 1.62
N GLY A 71 -11.24 -10.89 1.78
CA GLY A 71 -9.95 -10.25 1.58
C GLY A 71 -9.51 -9.40 2.77
N ALA A 72 -8.30 -8.92 2.74
CA ALA A 72 -7.74 -8.09 3.82
C ALA A 72 -7.99 -6.59 3.62
N CYS A 73 -8.37 -6.17 2.42
CA CYS A 73 -8.73 -4.79 2.08
C CYS A 73 -9.38 -4.78 0.70
N ALA A 74 -10.37 -3.92 0.48
CA ALA A 74 -11.09 -3.80 -0.79
C ALA A 74 -10.20 -3.42 -1.99
N SER A 75 -9.02 -2.85 -1.74
CA SER A 75 -8.06 -2.48 -2.79
C SER A 75 -7.09 -3.61 -3.18
N ILE A 76 -7.08 -4.73 -2.47
CA ILE A 76 -6.20 -5.87 -2.76
C ILE A 76 -6.78 -6.69 -3.92
N ARG A 77 -5.89 -7.23 -4.75
CA ARG A 77 -6.25 -8.10 -5.87
C ARG A 77 -6.92 -9.38 -5.40
N ALA A 78 -7.80 -9.91 -6.25
CA ALA A 78 -8.50 -11.18 -6.00
C ALA A 78 -7.56 -12.38 -5.78
N ASP A 79 -6.37 -12.34 -6.40
CA ASP A 79 -5.34 -13.39 -6.22
C ASP A 79 -4.92 -13.59 -4.75
N TYR A 80 -5.15 -12.60 -3.90
CA TYR A 80 -4.83 -12.64 -2.46
C TYR A 80 -6.04 -12.92 -1.58
N HIS A 81 -7.25 -13.12 -2.12
CA HIS A 81 -8.41 -13.46 -1.31
C HIS A 81 -8.22 -14.83 -0.64
N GLN A 82 -8.74 -14.99 0.56
CA GLN A 82 -8.44 -16.15 1.43
C GLN A 82 -9.62 -17.11 1.58
N GLY A 83 -10.73 -16.83 0.93
CA GLY A 83 -11.95 -17.66 0.97
C GLY A 83 -13.17 -16.88 0.54
N ASN A 84 -14.34 -17.46 0.81
CA ASN A 84 -15.64 -16.86 0.53
C ASN A 84 -16.58 -17.13 1.70
N ILE A 85 -17.40 -16.13 2.10
CA ILE A 85 -18.34 -16.25 3.23
C ILE A 85 -19.44 -17.29 3.00
N TYR A 86 -19.69 -17.70 1.77
CA TYR A 86 -20.63 -18.77 1.46
C TYR A 86 -20.06 -20.17 1.72
N GLU A 87 -18.74 -20.28 1.96
CA GLU A 87 -18.03 -21.54 2.20
C GLU A 87 -17.39 -21.59 3.60
N TYR A 88 -16.99 -20.44 4.12
CA TYR A 88 -16.20 -20.34 5.35
C TYR A 88 -16.74 -19.24 6.26
N ASP A 89 -16.65 -19.46 7.56
CA ASP A 89 -16.84 -18.39 8.54
C ASP A 89 -15.73 -17.35 8.45
N PHE A 90 -16.12 -16.07 8.48
CA PHE A 90 -15.16 -14.96 8.35
C PHE A 90 -14.09 -14.99 9.44
N MET A 91 -14.47 -15.30 10.68
CA MET A 91 -13.53 -15.32 11.80
C MET A 91 -12.55 -16.49 11.69
N GLU A 92 -13.01 -17.65 11.21
CA GLU A 92 -12.11 -18.75 10.92
C GLU A 92 -11.05 -18.38 9.88
N VAL A 93 -11.46 -17.73 8.78
CA VAL A 93 -10.53 -17.25 7.74
C VAL A 93 -9.59 -16.18 8.30
N TRP A 94 -10.11 -15.23 9.08
CA TRP A 94 -9.33 -14.20 9.74
C TRP A 94 -8.24 -14.76 10.65
N GLU A 95 -8.57 -15.74 11.46
CA GLU A 95 -7.63 -16.32 12.42
C GLU A 95 -6.59 -17.23 11.73
N ARG A 96 -7.03 -18.09 10.81
CA ARG A 96 -6.22 -19.20 10.30
C ARG A 96 -5.55 -18.93 8.96
N ARG A 97 -6.14 -18.07 8.09
CA ARG A 97 -5.68 -17.89 6.70
C ARG A 97 -5.01 -16.54 6.44
N TYR A 98 -5.04 -15.60 7.38
CA TYR A 98 -4.48 -14.25 7.19
C TYR A 98 -2.96 -14.15 7.41
N LEU A 99 -2.26 -15.27 7.59
CA LEU A 99 -0.81 -15.29 7.73
C LEU A 99 -0.07 -14.56 6.60
N PRO A 100 -0.44 -14.69 5.31
CA PRO A 100 0.24 -13.97 4.23
C PRO A 100 0.16 -12.45 4.34
N TYR A 101 -0.86 -11.91 4.97
CA TYR A 101 -0.99 -10.49 5.22
C TYR A 101 -0.21 -10.01 6.45
N ARG A 102 -0.10 -10.86 7.47
CA ARG A 102 0.55 -10.57 8.77
C ARG A 102 2.05 -10.79 8.72
N ASN A 103 2.49 -11.92 8.18
CA ASN A 103 3.90 -12.18 7.90
C ASN A 103 4.22 -11.75 6.46
N ARG A 104 4.96 -10.66 6.32
CA ARG A 104 5.30 -10.06 5.03
C ARG A 104 6.74 -10.27 4.60
N GLU A 105 7.47 -11.20 5.22
CA GLU A 105 8.85 -11.51 4.83
C GLU A 105 8.95 -12.01 3.38
N TRP A 106 7.90 -12.66 2.87
CA TRP A 106 7.81 -13.06 1.48
C TRP A 106 7.84 -11.88 0.49
N MET A 107 7.49 -10.66 0.95
CA MET A 107 7.57 -9.43 0.14
C MET A 107 8.99 -8.86 0.04
N LYS A 108 9.97 -9.43 0.77
CA LYS A 108 11.38 -9.01 0.77
C LYS A 108 12.11 -9.54 -0.44
N THR A 109 11.63 -9.20 -1.64
CA THR A 109 12.13 -9.67 -2.93
C THR A 109 12.40 -8.49 -3.86
N GLY A 110 13.15 -8.71 -4.93
CA GLY A 110 13.49 -7.67 -5.90
C GLY A 110 14.12 -6.45 -5.22
N GLU A 111 13.63 -5.26 -5.51
CA GLU A 111 14.10 -4.01 -4.91
C GLU A 111 13.91 -3.91 -3.38
N CYS A 112 13.01 -4.73 -2.82
CA CYS A 112 12.79 -4.78 -1.39
C CYS A 112 13.82 -5.65 -0.65
N ALA A 113 14.54 -6.55 -1.34
CA ALA A 113 15.45 -7.52 -0.72
C ALA A 113 16.59 -6.85 0.08
N THR A 114 17.15 -5.78 -0.45
CA THR A 114 18.26 -5.01 0.15
C THR A 114 17.83 -3.65 0.69
N CYS A 115 16.52 -3.36 0.67
CA CYS A 115 16.01 -2.06 1.07
C CYS A 115 16.13 -1.84 2.58
N LYS A 116 16.89 -0.81 2.99
CA LYS A 116 17.05 -0.43 4.42
C LYS A 116 15.75 -0.01 5.11
N TYR A 117 14.76 0.40 4.34
CA TYR A 117 13.45 0.81 4.85
C TYR A 117 12.47 -0.37 4.98
N PHE A 118 12.82 -1.58 4.53
CA PHE A 118 11.92 -2.74 4.59
C PHE A 118 11.40 -3.01 6.00
N ARG A 119 12.23 -2.85 7.02
CA ARG A 119 11.84 -3.03 8.44
C ARG A 119 10.65 -2.15 8.87
N TYR A 120 10.46 -0.99 8.24
CA TYR A 120 9.36 -0.06 8.50
C TYR A 120 8.24 -0.22 7.46
N CYS A 121 8.60 -0.27 6.18
CA CYS A 121 7.70 -0.35 5.04
C CYS A 121 7.01 -1.71 4.91
N ARG A 122 7.71 -2.80 5.29
CA ARG A 122 7.25 -4.18 5.18
C ARG A 122 6.72 -4.53 3.79
N GLY A 123 7.40 -4.04 2.76
CA GLY A 123 7.10 -4.38 1.38
C GLY A 123 6.02 -3.54 0.70
N ASN A 124 5.65 -2.39 1.28
CA ASN A 124 4.64 -1.48 0.75
C ASN A 124 3.18 -1.93 0.97
N GLY A 125 2.22 -1.24 0.36
CA GLY A 125 0.81 -1.66 0.38
C GLY A 125 0.59 -2.94 -0.39
N MET A 126 -0.23 -3.84 0.14
CA MET A 126 -0.54 -5.12 -0.52
C MET A 126 -1.14 -4.94 -1.92
N HIS A 127 -1.92 -3.87 -2.14
CA HIS A 127 -2.52 -3.55 -3.43
C HIS A 127 -1.51 -3.17 -4.53
N LEU A 128 -0.25 -2.89 -4.15
CA LEU A 128 0.85 -2.61 -5.06
C LEU A 128 1.67 -3.87 -5.42
N ARG A 129 1.18 -5.04 -5.09
CA ARG A 129 1.77 -6.33 -5.49
C ARG A 129 0.96 -6.96 -6.61
N ASP A 130 1.65 -7.54 -7.61
CA ASP A 130 1.02 -8.39 -8.60
C ASP A 130 0.73 -9.80 -8.04
N LYS A 131 0.21 -10.69 -8.86
CA LYS A 131 -0.14 -12.06 -8.45
C LYS A 131 1.08 -12.91 -8.08
N GLU A 132 2.26 -12.59 -8.59
CA GLU A 132 3.53 -13.23 -8.27
C GLU A 132 4.23 -12.60 -7.06
N GLY A 133 3.64 -11.58 -6.45
CA GLY A 133 4.22 -10.86 -5.31
C GLY A 133 5.24 -9.79 -5.67
N LYS A 134 5.44 -9.50 -6.96
CA LYS A 134 6.36 -8.44 -7.40
C LYS A 134 5.79 -7.06 -7.08
N LEU A 135 6.63 -6.16 -6.60
CA LEU A 135 6.24 -4.77 -6.37
C LEU A 135 6.05 -4.03 -7.70
N LEU A 136 4.86 -3.49 -7.91
CA LEU A 136 4.51 -2.72 -9.12
C LEU A 136 5.07 -1.30 -9.08
N PHE A 137 5.24 -0.75 -7.87
CA PHE A 137 5.57 0.65 -7.71
C PHE A 137 6.14 0.95 -6.32
N CYS A 138 7.24 1.68 -6.25
CA CYS A 138 7.86 2.16 -5.00
C CYS A 138 7.94 3.67 -5.00
N HIS A 139 7.16 4.32 -4.15
CA HIS A 139 7.15 5.78 -3.99
C HIS A 139 8.51 6.32 -3.56
N LEU A 140 9.15 5.65 -2.60
CA LEU A 140 10.46 6.06 -2.10
C LEU A 140 11.52 6.09 -3.20
N HIS A 141 11.53 5.08 -4.07
CA HIS A 141 12.46 5.05 -5.20
C HIS A 141 12.19 6.18 -6.17
N ARG A 142 10.94 6.43 -6.54
CA ARG A 142 10.57 7.54 -7.43
C ARG A 142 10.94 8.90 -6.86
N LEU A 143 10.72 9.11 -5.57
CA LEU A 143 11.06 10.39 -4.92
C LEU A 143 12.56 10.63 -4.84
N ASN A 144 13.36 9.56 -4.84
CA ASN A 144 14.82 9.62 -4.78
C ASN A 144 15.48 9.52 -6.19
N SER A 145 14.74 9.16 -7.23
CA SER A 145 15.23 9.14 -8.61
C SER A 145 15.40 10.57 -9.09
N GLY A 146 16.64 11.04 -9.24
CA GLY A 146 16.95 12.41 -9.70
C GLY A 146 17.68 13.28 -8.65
N LYS A 147 18.22 12.62 -7.61
CA LYS A 147 19.27 13.23 -6.75
C LYS A 147 20.63 12.70 -7.10
#